data_3a79496322e790277c9b860835d459cc
#
_entry.id   3a79496322e790277c9b860835d459cc
#
_cell.length_a   1.000
_cell.length_b   1.000
_cell.length_c   1.000
_cell.angle_alpha   90.00
_cell.angle_beta   90.00
_cell.angle_gamma   90.00
#
_symmetry.space_group_name_H-M   'P 1'
#
loop_
_entity.id
_entity.type
_entity.pdbx_description
1 polymer ?
#
loop_
_entity_poly.entity_id
_entity_poly.type
_entity_poly.pdbx_seq_one_letter_code
_entity_poly.pdbx_strand_id
1 'polypeptide(L)'
;MRKWNIFGLFVLLLTVLTACNQAQIAEQATKNAPVTTKAEMDAEEAIKEAVPEADTDSLIVSTTAELISSITPDAHIILKSGTYNFSALTEAEIAGAGAYVDPDLLKQGEFFVYNAPGLILEAEKSGSVRLVTENGYADVMTLSYCDGAVLKGLVLGHEVKKGKCDANVLKLLTSQSVNVENCSLFGCGTYGIYGEDAAVLTVTGTEIYECTNGILNLSETSHTVFDHCKFHDNDGMFFLWGDTRIQIRNTEISQNQGSLLQAYNSQLFDADSIHITFQNCTFRGNRDMGIPKDWSCAAFEDCDFSSGPTPVLAGMTYEDLVRRYRDLAMDPDSFQDADGAGEQNFLMIAGEMEADLGEDPADIMGYTIQDLNGDGVPELAIGFTPEYGAYLSALFTLAEGTPRLVFGEAGDGYTYLQDGSFFYNGCRSASENGKGIYQFTDDGTALICREFYFLRILDGDGSDAAVYYNSTGSWEIGDSRKTNMTVEEFWAWEPEYMYLPMTPFSAAD
;
A
#
# COMPACT_ATOMS: atom_id res chain seq x y z
N MET A 1 7.39 -22.80 -38.90
CA MET A 1 7.99 -22.50 -37.63
C MET A 1 8.49 -21.05 -37.67
N ARG A 2 7.68 -20.10 -37.31
CA ARG A 2 8.09 -18.71 -37.12
C ARG A 2 8.35 -18.57 -35.63
N LYS A 3 9.63 -18.55 -35.23
CA LYS A 3 10.01 -18.10 -33.89
C LYS A 3 9.73 -16.60 -33.80
N TRP A 4 8.67 -16.23 -33.19
CA TRP A 4 8.43 -14.85 -32.81
C TRP A 4 9.24 -14.58 -31.52
N ASN A 5 10.12 -13.60 -31.60
CA ASN A 5 10.72 -13.03 -30.38
C ASN A 5 9.63 -12.24 -29.68
N ILE A 6 8.91 -12.89 -28.79
CA ILE A 6 7.80 -12.30 -27.99
C ILE A 6 8.32 -11.22 -27.01
N PHE A 7 9.62 -11.26 -26.72
CA PHE A 7 10.26 -10.33 -25.77
C PHE A 7 10.43 -8.88 -26.25
N GLY A 8 10.15 -8.56 -27.49
CA GLY A 8 10.29 -7.19 -28.02
C GLY A 8 9.09 -6.28 -27.79
N LEU A 9 7.94 -6.80 -27.33
CA LEU A 9 6.69 -6.02 -27.16
C LEU A 9 6.37 -5.67 -25.71
N PHE A 10 7.10 -6.22 -24.73
CA PHE A 10 6.85 -6.01 -23.31
C PHE A 10 7.29 -4.65 -22.76
N VAL A 11 7.73 -3.72 -23.58
CA VAL A 11 8.33 -2.44 -23.16
C VAL A 11 7.32 -1.29 -23.10
N LEU A 12 6.07 -1.49 -23.44
CA LEU A 12 5.10 -0.38 -23.43
C LEU A 12 3.97 -0.65 -22.44
N LEU A 13 3.96 0.12 -21.41
CA LEU A 13 2.99 0.29 -20.33
C LEU A 13 3.16 -0.69 -19.13
N LEU A 14 3.85 -0.25 -18.12
CA LEU A 14 3.27 -0.20 -16.75
C LEU A 14 4.29 0.38 -15.77
N THR A 15 3.93 1.43 -15.12
CA THR A 15 4.55 1.95 -13.89
C THR A 15 4.33 0.95 -12.76
N VAL A 16 5.31 0.09 -12.51
CA VAL A 16 5.29 -0.76 -11.32
C VAL A 16 6.63 -0.63 -10.61
N LEU A 17 6.59 0.00 -9.47
CA LEU A 17 7.69 0.17 -8.52
C LEU A 17 7.74 -1.06 -7.61
N THR A 18 8.81 -1.82 -7.61
CA THR A 18 8.93 -3.05 -6.84
C THR A 18 10.09 -3.10 -5.86
N ALA A 19 9.87 -3.87 -4.85
CA ALA A 19 10.52 -4.04 -3.59
C ALA A 19 11.96 -4.63 -3.67
N CYS A 20 12.98 -3.79 -3.79
CA CYS A 20 14.36 -4.17 -3.49
C CYS A 20 15.05 -3.24 -2.47
N ASN A 21 14.32 -2.70 -1.48
CA ASN A 21 14.85 -1.65 -0.62
C ASN A 21 14.89 -1.98 0.89
N GLN A 22 14.46 -3.16 1.32
CA GLN A 22 14.39 -3.46 2.76
C GLN A 22 15.75 -3.42 3.48
N ALA A 23 16.79 -3.95 2.84
CA ALA A 23 18.14 -3.93 3.42
C ALA A 23 18.79 -2.53 3.41
N GLN A 24 18.49 -1.68 2.44
CA GLN A 24 19.03 -0.33 2.34
C GLN A 24 18.34 0.66 3.28
N ILE A 25 17.06 0.48 3.54
CA ILE A 25 16.30 1.28 4.52
C ILE A 25 16.89 1.07 5.92
N ALA A 26 17.19 -0.16 6.30
CA ALA A 26 17.82 -0.48 7.59
C ALA A 26 19.23 0.14 7.74
N GLU A 27 20.00 0.26 6.66
CA GLU A 27 21.34 0.84 6.69
C GLU A 27 21.32 2.39 6.71
N GLN A 28 20.29 3.03 6.13
CA GLN A 28 20.08 4.47 6.23
C GLN A 28 19.54 4.91 7.59
N ALA A 29 18.71 4.10 8.24
CA ALA A 29 18.18 4.36 9.57
C ALA A 29 19.30 4.58 10.64
N THR A 30 20.43 3.90 10.48
CA THR A 30 21.57 4.04 11.41
C THR A 30 22.45 5.28 11.16
N LYS A 31 22.29 5.99 10.04
CA LYS A 31 23.17 7.12 9.66
C LYS A 31 22.58 8.51 9.94
N ASN A 32 21.29 8.64 10.10
CA ASN A 32 20.57 9.92 10.21
C ASN A 32 19.73 10.02 11.50
N ALA A 33 20.28 9.74 12.66
CA ALA A 33 19.57 9.98 13.91
C ALA A 33 19.38 11.50 14.11
N PRO A 34 18.13 12.02 14.13
CA PRO A 34 17.88 13.43 14.38
C PRO A 34 18.16 13.77 15.85
N VAL A 35 18.80 14.91 16.07
CA VAL A 35 18.92 15.51 17.40
C VAL A 35 17.57 16.11 17.75
N THR A 36 16.85 15.51 18.69
CA THR A 36 15.59 16.04 19.24
C THR A 36 15.76 17.48 19.68
N THR A 37 15.02 18.39 19.07
CA THR A 37 15.12 19.81 19.41
C THR A 37 14.19 20.14 20.59
N LYS A 38 14.48 21.26 21.29
CA LYS A 38 13.64 21.71 22.41
C LYS A 38 12.19 21.95 21.98
N ALA A 39 11.93 22.30 20.72
CA ALA A 39 10.61 22.49 20.16
C ALA A 39 9.83 21.15 20.03
N GLU A 40 10.50 20.04 19.81
CA GLU A 40 9.88 18.71 19.74
C GLU A 40 9.51 18.20 21.14
N MET A 41 10.34 18.50 22.15
CA MET A 41 10.02 18.19 23.54
C MET A 41 8.85 19.05 24.06
N ASP A 42 8.79 20.33 23.68
CA ASP A 42 7.71 21.24 24.06
C ASP A 42 6.36 20.83 23.38
N ALA A 43 6.42 20.25 22.15
CA ALA A 43 5.24 19.71 21.46
C ALA A 43 4.75 18.40 22.09
N GLU A 44 5.65 17.53 22.54
CA GLU A 44 5.32 16.29 23.26
C GLU A 44 4.68 16.56 24.64
N GLU A 45 5.10 17.64 25.30
CA GLU A 45 4.51 18.11 26.57
C GLU A 45 3.13 18.75 26.33
N ALA A 46 2.94 19.48 25.23
CA ALA A 46 1.64 20.04 24.83
C ALA A 46 0.60 18.94 24.49
N ILE A 47 1.03 17.81 23.93
CA ILE A 47 0.16 16.66 23.65
C ILE A 47 -0.33 16.00 24.94
N LYS A 48 0.49 15.98 26.00
CA LYS A 48 0.11 15.43 27.32
C LYS A 48 -0.83 16.33 28.13
N GLU A 49 -0.81 17.65 27.89
CA GLU A 49 -1.66 18.60 28.59
C GLU A 49 -3.03 18.82 27.91
N ALA A 50 -3.25 18.33 26.69
CA ALA A 50 -4.45 18.63 25.90
C ALA A 50 -5.63 17.66 26.09
N VAL A 51 -5.65 16.83 27.13
CA VAL A 51 -6.84 16.03 27.48
C VAL A 51 -7.53 16.68 28.66
N PRO A 52 -8.60 17.49 28.48
CA PRO A 52 -9.44 17.92 29.58
C PRO A 52 -10.24 16.69 30.04
N GLU A 53 -10.09 16.27 31.28
CA GLU A 53 -11.14 15.54 32.00
C GLU A 53 -12.32 16.51 32.15
N ALA A 54 -13.14 16.65 31.13
CA ALA A 54 -14.40 17.37 31.25
C ALA A 54 -15.46 16.37 31.71
N ASP A 55 -15.88 16.53 32.95
CA ASP A 55 -17.10 15.95 33.47
C ASP A 55 -18.29 16.68 32.82
N THR A 56 -18.50 16.42 31.52
CA THR A 56 -19.62 16.93 30.74
C THR A 56 -20.72 15.87 30.73
N ASP A 57 -21.96 16.24 31.02
CA ASP A 57 -23.14 15.39 30.84
C ASP A 57 -23.16 14.85 29.38
N SER A 58 -22.78 13.59 29.21
CA SER A 58 -22.72 12.97 27.87
C SER A 58 -24.15 12.76 27.33
N LEU A 59 -24.33 13.08 26.04
CA LEU A 59 -25.58 12.84 25.33
C LEU A 59 -25.52 11.50 24.61
N ILE A 60 -26.52 10.65 24.83
CA ILE A 60 -26.60 9.35 24.17
C ILE A 60 -27.53 9.46 22.97
N VAL A 61 -27.04 9.05 21.78
CA VAL A 61 -27.81 9.01 20.53
C VAL A 61 -27.83 7.61 19.94
N SER A 62 -28.89 7.27 19.21
CA SER A 62 -29.12 5.93 18.65
C SER A 62 -29.49 5.93 17.16
N THR A 63 -29.66 7.10 16.57
CA THR A 63 -30.01 7.26 15.15
C THR A 63 -29.16 8.34 14.49
N THR A 64 -29.04 8.29 13.16
CA THR A 64 -28.36 9.31 12.36
C THR A 64 -29.02 10.68 12.53
N ALA A 65 -30.37 10.73 12.58
CA ALA A 65 -31.11 11.97 12.79
C ALA A 65 -30.85 12.60 14.17
N GLU A 66 -30.78 11.79 15.24
CA GLU A 66 -30.39 12.25 16.57
C GLU A 66 -28.94 12.79 16.57
N LEU A 67 -28.02 12.09 15.93
CA LEU A 67 -26.62 12.52 15.83
C LEU A 67 -26.52 13.90 15.18
N ILE A 68 -27.06 14.07 13.95
CA ILE A 68 -26.91 15.33 13.21
C ILE A 68 -27.59 16.53 13.90
N SER A 69 -28.62 16.30 14.73
CA SER A 69 -29.30 17.34 15.49
C SER A 69 -28.61 17.71 16.80
N SER A 70 -27.68 16.86 17.29
CA SER A 70 -27.03 16.98 18.59
C SER A 70 -25.67 17.66 18.57
N ILE A 71 -25.13 17.93 17.36
CA ILE A 71 -23.79 18.53 17.22
C ILE A 71 -23.80 19.98 17.75
N THR A 72 -22.94 20.23 18.74
CA THR A 72 -22.68 21.57 19.30
C THR A 72 -21.23 21.64 19.76
N PRO A 73 -20.64 22.85 19.92
CA PRO A 73 -19.36 23.00 20.60
C PRO A 73 -19.36 22.33 21.98
N ASP A 74 -18.24 21.73 22.36
CA ASP A 74 -18.00 21.04 23.64
C ASP A 74 -18.97 19.88 23.93
N ALA A 75 -19.73 19.40 22.94
CA ALA A 75 -20.63 18.27 23.15
C ALA A 75 -19.84 16.96 23.26
N HIS A 76 -20.18 16.14 24.27
CA HIS A 76 -19.76 14.74 24.35
C HIS A 76 -20.94 13.85 23.97
N ILE A 77 -20.87 13.23 22.79
CA ILE A 77 -21.93 12.39 22.22
C ILE A 77 -21.49 10.94 22.22
N ILE A 78 -22.23 10.10 22.95
CA ILE A 78 -22.06 8.64 22.95
C ILE A 78 -23.04 8.01 21.97
N LEU A 79 -22.49 7.36 20.96
CA LEU A 79 -23.26 6.68 19.92
C LEU A 79 -23.55 5.23 20.32
N LYS A 80 -24.81 4.84 20.29
CA LYS A 80 -25.22 3.44 20.45
C LYS A 80 -24.75 2.59 19.29
N SER A 81 -24.47 1.32 19.57
CA SER A 81 -24.09 0.34 18.55
C SER A 81 -25.08 0.31 17.40
N GLY A 82 -24.59 0.42 16.16
CA GLY A 82 -25.41 0.47 14.95
C GLY A 82 -24.75 1.17 13.79
N THR A 83 -25.47 1.27 12.69
CA THR A 83 -25.03 1.96 11.47
C THR A 83 -25.73 3.31 11.35
N TYR A 84 -24.95 4.35 11.23
CA TYR A 84 -25.36 5.74 11.00
C TYR A 84 -25.02 6.07 9.55
N ASN A 85 -26.01 5.83 8.66
CA ASN A 85 -25.85 6.01 7.22
C ASN A 85 -26.35 7.40 6.80
N PHE A 86 -25.45 8.25 6.36
CA PHE A 86 -25.78 9.63 5.97
C PHE A 86 -26.49 9.70 4.62
N SER A 87 -26.30 8.72 3.74
CA SER A 87 -27.02 8.65 2.45
C SER A 87 -28.47 8.19 2.60
N ALA A 88 -28.84 7.62 3.75
CA ALA A 88 -30.20 7.12 4.02
C ALA A 88 -31.12 8.16 4.69
N LEU A 89 -30.62 9.36 4.99
CA LEU A 89 -31.39 10.42 5.61
C LEU A 89 -32.50 10.94 4.70
N THR A 90 -33.69 11.12 5.25
CA THR A 90 -34.80 11.75 4.56
C THR A 90 -34.66 13.29 4.57
N GLU A 91 -35.34 13.99 3.65
CA GLU A 91 -35.37 15.46 3.64
C GLU A 91 -35.85 16.07 4.96
N ALA A 92 -36.80 15.40 5.64
CA ALA A 92 -37.32 15.87 6.93
C ALA A 92 -36.28 15.73 8.06
N GLU A 93 -35.49 14.65 8.06
CA GLU A 93 -34.41 14.46 9.01
C GLU A 93 -33.28 15.44 8.76
N ILE A 94 -32.90 15.67 7.48
CA ILE A 94 -31.90 16.68 7.10
C ILE A 94 -32.33 18.09 7.52
N ALA A 95 -33.62 18.41 7.37
CA ALA A 95 -34.15 19.71 7.80
C ALA A 95 -34.11 19.89 9.34
N GLY A 96 -33.95 18.80 10.09
CA GLY A 96 -33.76 18.78 11.54
C GLY A 96 -32.31 18.84 11.98
N ALA A 97 -31.35 18.96 11.09
CA ALA A 97 -29.94 19.04 11.41
C ALA A 97 -29.62 20.26 12.30
N GLY A 98 -28.67 20.09 13.22
CA GLY A 98 -28.21 21.19 14.09
C GLY A 98 -27.48 22.29 13.34
N ALA A 99 -27.31 23.43 14.01
CA ALA A 99 -26.71 24.63 13.40
C ALA A 99 -25.22 24.48 13.02
N TYR A 100 -24.60 23.39 13.42
CA TYR A 100 -23.18 23.07 13.20
C TYR A 100 -22.96 21.93 12.18
N VAL A 101 -24.01 21.56 11.45
CA VAL A 101 -23.97 20.53 10.40
C VAL A 101 -24.49 21.14 9.11
N ASP A 102 -23.80 20.93 8.00
CA ASP A 102 -24.21 21.47 6.70
C ASP A 102 -25.32 20.60 6.08
N PRO A 103 -26.55 21.12 5.93
CA PRO A 103 -27.67 20.35 5.40
C PRO A 103 -27.55 20.08 3.88
N ASP A 104 -26.80 20.90 3.14
CA ASP A 104 -26.67 20.71 1.70
C ASP A 104 -25.63 19.61 1.39
N LEU A 105 -24.61 19.46 2.19
CA LEU A 105 -23.67 18.34 2.11
C LEU A 105 -24.29 17.05 2.66
N LEU A 106 -25.13 17.10 3.70
CA LEU A 106 -25.91 15.94 4.13
C LEU A 106 -26.82 15.37 3.03
N LYS A 107 -27.40 16.20 2.17
CA LYS A 107 -28.18 15.73 1.00
C LYS A 107 -27.33 14.93 0.01
N GLN A 108 -26.03 15.12 0.04
CA GLN A 108 -25.06 14.38 -0.75
C GLN A 108 -24.52 13.15 0.00
N GLY A 109 -24.92 12.95 1.25
CA GLY A 109 -24.46 11.85 2.09
C GLY A 109 -23.15 12.13 2.83
N GLU A 110 -22.69 13.40 2.88
CA GLU A 110 -21.51 13.82 3.61
C GLU A 110 -21.88 14.36 5.01
N PHE A 111 -21.24 13.83 6.04
CA PHE A 111 -21.39 14.37 7.40
C PHE A 111 -20.39 15.51 7.62
N PHE A 112 -20.77 16.69 7.18
CA PHE A 112 -19.96 17.91 7.31
C PHE A 112 -20.32 18.66 8.59
N VAL A 113 -19.39 18.67 9.54
CA VAL A 113 -19.48 19.38 10.83
C VAL A 113 -18.58 20.61 10.78
N TYR A 114 -19.09 21.77 11.19
CA TYR A 114 -18.31 22.99 11.20
C TYR A 114 -18.53 23.83 12.47
N ASN A 115 -17.49 24.58 12.88
CA ASN A 115 -17.51 25.47 14.04
C ASN A 115 -17.98 24.77 15.34
N ALA A 116 -17.58 23.51 15.55
CA ALA A 116 -17.89 22.74 16.75
C ALA A 116 -16.59 22.34 17.49
N PRO A 117 -15.82 23.31 18.05
CA PRO A 117 -14.63 22.97 18.84
C PRO A 117 -14.99 22.15 20.07
N GLY A 118 -14.06 21.29 20.52
CA GLY A 118 -14.24 20.41 21.68
C GLY A 118 -15.27 19.28 21.51
N LEU A 119 -15.76 19.05 20.28
CA LEU A 119 -16.70 17.97 20.00
C LEU A 119 -16.08 16.59 20.26
N ILE A 120 -16.74 15.75 21.05
CA ILE A 120 -16.35 14.35 21.28
C ILE A 120 -17.44 13.44 20.73
N LEU A 121 -17.08 12.59 19.76
CA LEU A 121 -17.91 11.50 19.26
C LEU A 121 -17.32 10.17 19.71
N GLU A 122 -18.00 9.48 20.61
CA GLU A 122 -17.53 8.23 21.20
C GLU A 122 -18.50 7.08 20.93
N ALA A 123 -18.00 5.95 20.47
CA ALA A 123 -18.78 4.72 20.39
C ALA A 123 -19.04 4.15 21.79
N GLU A 124 -20.28 3.80 22.12
CA GLU A 124 -20.61 3.09 23.38
C GLU A 124 -19.73 1.85 23.58
N LYS A 125 -19.38 1.19 22.49
CA LYS A 125 -18.43 0.08 22.45
C LYS A 125 -17.57 0.23 21.20
N SER A 126 -16.25 0.25 21.35
CA SER A 126 -15.32 0.39 20.25
C SER A 126 -15.61 -0.62 19.13
N GLY A 127 -15.62 -0.15 17.87
CA GLY A 127 -15.87 -0.94 16.67
C GLY A 127 -17.34 -1.32 16.41
N SER A 128 -18.27 -0.91 17.29
CA SER A 128 -19.68 -1.27 17.14
C SER A 128 -20.54 -0.18 16.48
N VAL A 129 -19.97 0.97 16.21
CA VAL A 129 -20.65 2.15 15.62
C VAL A 129 -20.03 2.40 14.25
N ARG A 130 -20.86 2.35 13.21
CA ARG A 130 -20.45 2.59 11.84
C ARG A 130 -21.03 3.91 11.34
N LEU A 131 -20.18 4.86 10.98
CA LEU A 131 -20.53 6.10 10.30
C LEU A 131 -20.22 5.92 8.80
N VAL A 132 -21.24 5.87 7.96
CA VAL A 132 -21.07 5.46 6.56
C VAL A 132 -21.82 6.33 5.57
N THR A 133 -21.31 6.37 4.34
CA THR A 133 -22.01 6.91 3.17
C THR A 133 -22.02 5.90 2.02
N GLU A 134 -23.09 5.91 1.21
CA GLU A 134 -23.23 5.15 -0.02
C GLU A 134 -22.87 6.00 -1.27
N ASN A 135 -22.54 7.27 -1.07
CA ASN A 135 -22.13 8.15 -2.15
C ASN A 135 -20.60 8.17 -2.30
N GLY A 136 -20.09 7.59 -3.39
CA GLY A 136 -18.66 7.54 -3.69
C GLY A 136 -18.00 8.91 -4.00
N TYR A 137 -18.74 10.00 -4.03
CA TYR A 137 -18.24 11.36 -4.28
C TYR A 137 -18.36 12.28 -3.05
N ALA A 138 -18.85 11.77 -1.93
CA ALA A 138 -19.01 12.50 -0.68
C ALA A 138 -17.98 11.99 0.34
N ASP A 139 -17.28 12.89 1.01
CA ASP A 139 -16.46 12.53 2.17
C ASP A 139 -17.35 11.90 3.25
N VAL A 140 -16.86 10.86 3.96
CA VAL A 140 -17.70 10.22 4.99
C VAL A 140 -17.96 11.20 6.12
N MET A 141 -16.87 11.86 6.57
CA MET A 141 -16.94 12.88 7.63
C MET A 141 -15.94 14.00 7.36
N THR A 142 -16.43 15.23 7.40
CA THR A 142 -15.59 16.45 7.37
C THR A 142 -15.73 17.21 8.68
N LEU A 143 -14.59 17.58 9.31
CA LEU A 143 -14.48 18.48 10.42
C LEU A 143 -13.85 19.79 9.96
N SER A 144 -14.58 20.90 10.07
CA SER A 144 -14.10 22.23 9.66
C SER A 144 -14.20 23.21 10.82
N TYR A 145 -13.08 23.82 11.21
CA TYR A 145 -13.00 24.66 12.43
C TYR A 145 -13.49 23.94 13.68
N CYS A 146 -13.09 22.66 13.85
CA CYS A 146 -13.47 21.81 14.99
C CYS A 146 -12.25 21.53 15.88
N ASP A 147 -11.63 22.59 16.40
CA ASP A 147 -10.45 22.49 17.25
C ASP A 147 -10.70 21.59 18.48
N GLY A 148 -9.75 20.72 18.80
CA GLY A 148 -9.86 19.81 19.95
C GLY A 148 -10.88 18.69 19.78
N ALA A 149 -11.36 18.42 18.55
CA ALA A 149 -12.31 17.34 18.32
C ALA A 149 -11.70 15.96 18.61
N VAL A 150 -12.51 15.05 19.16
CA VAL A 150 -12.13 13.67 19.50
C VAL A 150 -13.10 12.70 18.84
N LEU A 151 -12.55 11.75 18.04
CA LEU A 151 -13.27 10.61 17.49
C LEU A 151 -12.78 9.35 18.18
N LYS A 152 -13.68 8.57 18.80
CA LYS A 152 -13.27 7.43 19.61
C LYS A 152 -14.07 6.18 19.37
N GLY A 153 -13.39 5.09 19.03
CA GLY A 153 -13.96 3.76 18.85
C GLY A 153 -14.90 3.60 17.68
N LEU A 154 -14.85 4.49 16.69
CA LEU A 154 -15.77 4.57 15.56
C LEU A 154 -15.21 3.80 14.34
N VAL A 155 -16.10 3.31 13.51
CA VAL A 155 -15.79 2.75 12.19
C VAL A 155 -16.35 3.71 11.12
N LEU A 156 -15.49 4.34 10.34
CA LEU A 156 -15.87 5.29 9.29
C LEU A 156 -15.53 4.70 7.91
N GLY A 157 -16.43 4.80 6.94
CA GLY A 157 -16.12 4.31 5.60
C GLY A 157 -17.23 4.45 4.57
N HIS A 158 -16.88 4.12 3.33
CA HIS A 158 -17.81 4.11 2.21
C HIS A 158 -18.41 2.71 2.03
N GLU A 159 -19.73 2.64 1.91
CA GLU A 159 -20.47 1.39 1.58
C GLU A 159 -20.56 1.17 0.05
N VAL A 160 -19.52 1.55 -0.69
CA VAL A 160 -19.37 1.30 -2.12
C VAL A 160 -18.11 0.47 -2.36
N LYS A 161 -18.06 -0.19 -3.50
CA LYS A 161 -16.95 -1.06 -3.86
C LYS A 161 -15.64 -0.25 -3.97
N LYS A 162 -14.54 -0.80 -3.44
CA LYS A 162 -13.19 -0.24 -3.59
C LYS A 162 -12.91 0.15 -5.06
N GLY A 163 -12.29 1.30 -5.27
CA GLY A 163 -12.03 1.87 -6.60
C GLY A 163 -13.24 2.51 -7.30
N LYS A 164 -14.39 2.60 -6.62
CA LYS A 164 -15.60 3.26 -7.16
C LYS A 164 -15.98 4.52 -6.41
N CYS A 165 -15.07 5.06 -5.60
CA CYS A 165 -15.27 6.35 -4.96
C CYS A 165 -14.04 7.27 -5.15
N ASP A 166 -14.32 8.58 -5.10
CA ASP A 166 -13.37 9.66 -5.34
C ASP A 166 -13.50 10.72 -4.23
N ALA A 167 -13.58 10.25 -2.99
CA ALA A 167 -13.76 11.06 -1.79
C ALA A 167 -12.95 10.51 -0.62
N ASN A 168 -12.82 11.24 0.48
CA ASN A 168 -12.02 10.86 1.64
C ASN A 168 -12.88 10.21 2.74
N VAL A 169 -12.25 9.43 3.61
CA VAL A 169 -12.94 8.87 4.78
C VAL A 169 -13.09 9.94 5.86
N LEU A 170 -11.98 10.51 6.34
CA LEU A 170 -11.98 11.63 7.28
C LEU A 170 -11.27 12.82 6.67
N LYS A 171 -11.95 13.96 6.63
CA LYS A 171 -11.40 15.23 6.13
C LYS A 171 -11.36 16.28 7.23
N LEU A 172 -10.20 16.90 7.38
CA LEU A 172 -9.93 17.93 8.38
C LEU A 172 -9.58 19.25 7.69
N LEU A 173 -10.38 20.28 7.91
CA LEU A 173 -10.19 21.61 7.35
C LEU A 173 -10.02 22.63 8.47
N THR A 174 -8.88 23.28 8.54
CA THR A 174 -8.60 24.33 9.52
C THR A 174 -9.02 23.91 10.93
N SER A 175 -8.71 22.67 11.32
CA SER A 175 -9.07 22.07 12.61
C SER A 175 -7.80 21.68 13.35
N GLN A 176 -7.62 22.25 14.55
CA GLN A 176 -6.41 22.10 15.35
C GLN A 176 -6.60 21.05 16.45
N SER A 177 -5.54 20.32 16.81
CA SER A 177 -5.53 19.37 17.93
C SER A 177 -6.62 18.30 17.87
N VAL A 178 -6.83 17.72 16.68
CA VAL A 178 -7.80 16.63 16.49
C VAL A 178 -7.21 15.30 16.97
N ASN A 179 -8.00 14.52 17.72
CA ASN A 179 -7.64 13.19 18.21
C ASN A 179 -8.53 12.12 17.59
N VAL A 180 -7.92 11.05 17.06
CA VAL A 180 -8.60 9.86 16.51
C VAL A 180 -8.12 8.63 17.29
N GLU A 181 -9.00 8.03 18.10
CA GLU A 181 -8.62 7.00 19.07
C GLU A 181 -9.39 5.70 18.81
N ASN A 182 -8.65 4.59 18.63
CA ASN A 182 -9.23 3.24 18.48
C ASN A 182 -10.33 3.17 17.41
N CYS A 183 -10.15 3.88 16.30
CA CYS A 183 -11.07 3.91 15.17
C CYS A 183 -10.65 2.93 14.06
N SER A 184 -11.56 2.72 13.11
CA SER A 184 -11.27 2.06 11.83
C SER A 184 -11.72 2.98 10.71
N LEU A 185 -10.80 3.36 9.82
CA LEU A 185 -11.07 4.18 8.65
C LEU A 185 -10.91 3.29 7.41
N PHE A 186 -11.99 3.06 6.67
CA PHE A 186 -11.98 2.07 5.60
C PHE A 186 -12.73 2.53 4.35
N GLY A 187 -12.50 1.79 3.28
CA GLY A 187 -13.33 1.86 2.10
C GLY A 187 -12.61 2.43 0.90
N CYS A 188 -13.36 2.61 -0.14
CA CYS A 188 -12.84 3.02 -1.42
C CYS A 188 -12.50 4.52 -1.53
N GLY A 189 -12.42 5.27 -0.41
CA GLY A 189 -12.05 6.68 -0.38
C GLY A 189 -10.68 6.95 -0.97
N THR A 190 -10.47 8.16 -1.49
CA THR A 190 -9.16 8.53 -2.02
C THR A 190 -8.10 8.44 -0.94
N TYR A 191 -8.39 9.01 0.24
CA TYR A 191 -7.50 8.95 1.39
C TYR A 191 -8.26 8.56 2.65
N GLY A 192 -7.58 7.81 3.53
CA GLY A 192 -8.07 7.53 4.87
C GLY A 192 -8.23 8.82 5.68
N ILE A 193 -7.21 9.68 5.67
CA ILE A 193 -7.27 11.01 6.27
C ILE A 193 -6.77 12.05 5.25
N TYR A 194 -7.55 13.10 5.04
CA TYR A 194 -7.15 14.31 4.33
C TYR A 194 -7.12 15.48 5.31
N GLY A 195 -6.02 16.21 5.37
CA GLY A 195 -5.86 17.36 6.27
C GLY A 195 -5.33 18.59 5.53
N GLU A 196 -6.01 19.71 5.68
CA GLU A 196 -5.60 21.02 5.19
C GLU A 196 -5.63 22.02 6.35
N ASP A 197 -4.49 22.67 6.59
CA ASP A 197 -4.30 23.59 7.72
C ASP A 197 -4.73 22.95 9.07
N ALA A 198 -4.33 21.72 9.29
CA ALA A 198 -4.59 20.94 10.51
C ALA A 198 -3.30 20.83 11.34
N ALA A 199 -3.03 21.79 12.24
CA ALA A 199 -1.71 21.98 12.83
C ALA A 199 -1.23 20.82 13.72
N VAL A 200 -2.13 20.14 14.42
CA VAL A 200 -1.81 18.98 15.27
C VAL A 200 -2.87 17.90 15.08
N LEU A 201 -2.43 16.72 14.66
CA LEU A 201 -3.28 15.52 14.54
C LEU A 201 -2.65 14.38 15.32
N THR A 202 -3.43 13.76 16.23
CA THR A 202 -3.00 12.58 16.97
C THR A 202 -3.92 11.41 16.63
N VAL A 203 -3.34 10.30 16.17
CA VAL A 203 -4.07 9.09 15.80
C VAL A 203 -3.50 7.92 16.59
N THR A 204 -4.32 7.30 17.43
CA THR A 204 -3.86 6.23 18.32
C THR A 204 -4.73 4.98 18.19
N GLY A 205 -4.10 3.80 18.14
CA GLY A 205 -4.79 2.51 18.08
C GLY A 205 -5.76 2.36 16.90
N THR A 206 -5.54 3.11 15.83
CA THR A 206 -6.46 3.23 14.69
C THR A 206 -5.99 2.42 13.50
N GLU A 207 -6.94 1.77 12.83
CA GLU A 207 -6.72 0.99 11.62
C GLU A 207 -7.16 1.81 10.38
N ILE A 208 -6.31 1.86 9.32
CA ILE A 208 -6.63 2.54 8.06
C ILE A 208 -6.38 1.57 6.91
N TYR A 209 -7.43 1.25 6.13
CA TYR A 209 -7.34 0.21 5.11
C TYR A 209 -8.30 0.42 3.94
N GLU A 210 -8.00 -0.25 2.84
CA GLU A 210 -8.77 -0.22 1.58
C GLU A 210 -8.90 1.18 0.94
N CYS A 211 -7.95 2.09 1.21
CA CYS A 211 -7.95 3.42 0.62
C CYS A 211 -7.26 3.41 -0.75
N THR A 212 -7.93 3.99 -1.77
CA THR A 212 -7.53 3.86 -3.18
C THR A 212 -6.29 4.68 -3.56
N ASN A 213 -6.14 5.89 -3.02
CA ASN A 213 -4.95 6.71 -3.32
C ASN A 213 -3.93 6.66 -2.18
N GLY A 214 -4.37 6.48 -0.94
CA GLY A 214 -3.45 6.37 0.17
C GLY A 214 -4.05 6.52 1.55
N ILE A 215 -3.21 6.31 2.53
CA ILE A 215 -3.56 6.41 3.95
C ILE A 215 -3.82 7.86 4.33
N LEU A 216 -2.97 8.76 3.83
CA LEU A 216 -2.86 10.12 4.32
C LEU A 216 -2.54 11.10 3.20
N ASN A 217 -3.26 12.22 3.16
CA ASN A 217 -2.88 13.40 2.41
C ASN A 217 -2.91 14.61 3.35
N LEU A 218 -1.76 15.19 3.62
CA LEU A 218 -1.64 16.35 4.50
C LEU A 218 -0.96 17.51 3.78
N SER A 219 -1.55 18.69 3.94
CA SER A 219 -0.96 19.95 3.53
C SER A 219 -0.87 20.91 4.71
N GLU A 220 0.29 21.56 4.85
CA GLU A 220 0.55 22.58 5.87
C GLU A 220 0.23 22.11 7.31
N THR A 221 0.45 20.81 7.58
CA THR A 221 0.19 20.19 8.88
C THR A 221 1.47 20.17 9.69
N SER A 222 1.55 20.97 10.72
CA SER A 222 2.78 21.18 11.46
C SER A 222 3.24 19.95 12.29
N HIS A 223 2.31 19.11 12.77
CA HIS A 223 2.67 17.94 13.57
C HIS A 223 1.58 16.86 13.57
N THR A 224 1.92 15.67 13.10
CA THR A 224 1.04 14.50 13.13
C THR A 224 1.71 13.32 13.80
N VAL A 225 1.00 12.67 14.72
CA VAL A 225 1.48 11.48 15.42
C VAL A 225 0.53 10.31 15.20
N PHE A 226 1.08 9.19 14.71
CA PHE A 226 0.42 7.89 14.70
C PHE A 226 1.09 6.99 15.74
N ASP A 227 0.33 6.38 16.62
CA ASP A 227 0.85 5.49 17.65
C ASP A 227 -0.03 4.24 17.81
N HIS A 228 0.58 3.05 17.81
CA HIS A 228 -0.12 1.76 17.88
C HIS A 228 -1.20 1.59 16.79
N CYS A 229 -0.93 2.10 15.59
CA CYS A 229 -1.84 2.03 14.45
C CYS A 229 -1.58 0.80 13.58
N LYS A 230 -2.49 0.57 12.63
CA LYS A 230 -2.34 -0.44 11.60
C LYS A 230 -2.74 0.12 10.25
N PHE A 231 -1.84 0.06 9.25
CA PHE A 231 -2.07 0.52 7.90
C PHE A 231 -1.93 -0.66 6.95
N HIS A 232 -3.02 -1.09 6.31
CA HIS A 232 -2.98 -2.28 5.45
C HIS A 232 -3.94 -2.21 4.28
N ASP A 233 -3.63 -2.97 3.22
CA ASP A 233 -4.47 -3.13 2.03
C ASP A 233 -4.81 -1.81 1.32
N ASN A 234 -3.95 -0.78 1.43
CA ASN A 234 -4.11 0.49 0.74
C ASN A 234 -3.33 0.49 -0.58
N ASP A 235 -3.85 1.24 -1.60
CA ASP A 235 -3.19 1.34 -2.90
C ASP A 235 -2.06 2.39 -2.93
N GLY A 236 -1.98 3.26 -1.93
CA GLY A 236 -0.89 4.21 -1.70
C GLY A 236 -0.69 4.44 -0.21
N MET A 237 0.32 5.24 0.17
CA MET A 237 0.56 5.53 1.58
C MET A 237 0.47 7.02 1.90
N PHE A 238 1.55 7.80 1.77
CA PHE A 238 1.58 9.16 2.28
C PHE A 238 1.76 10.19 1.16
N PHE A 239 0.81 11.13 1.05
CA PHE A 239 0.88 12.33 0.24
C PHE A 239 1.11 13.54 1.14
N LEU A 240 2.23 14.24 0.99
CA LEU A 240 2.63 15.30 1.92
C LEU A 240 3.00 16.57 1.17
N TRP A 241 2.58 17.71 1.69
CA TRP A 241 2.82 19.03 1.12
C TRP A 241 3.23 20.05 2.20
N GLY A 242 4.06 21.01 1.83
CA GLY A 242 4.44 22.10 2.71
C GLY A 242 5.26 21.64 3.93
N ASP A 243 5.29 22.42 5.00
CA ASP A 243 6.00 22.08 6.25
C ASP A 243 5.17 21.05 7.03
N THR A 244 5.47 19.77 6.79
CA THR A 244 4.75 18.64 7.39
C THR A 244 5.69 17.74 8.17
N ARG A 245 5.34 17.46 9.44
CA ARG A 245 6.09 16.58 10.33
C ARG A 245 5.22 15.45 10.81
N ILE A 246 5.66 14.22 10.58
CA ILE A 246 4.93 13.02 10.95
C ILE A 246 5.82 12.12 11.81
N GLN A 247 5.28 11.66 12.92
CA GLN A 247 5.87 10.58 13.72
C GLN A 247 4.94 9.38 13.68
N ILE A 248 5.47 8.23 13.31
CA ILE A 248 4.75 6.96 13.28
C ILE A 248 5.46 6.01 14.22
N ARG A 249 4.77 5.57 15.28
CA ARG A 249 5.36 4.75 16.33
C ARG A 249 4.57 3.47 16.55
N ASN A 250 5.26 2.38 16.90
CA ASN A 250 4.63 1.12 17.31
C ASN A 250 3.55 0.63 16.33
N THR A 251 3.71 0.91 15.04
CA THR A 251 2.67 0.75 14.02
C THR A 251 3.02 -0.38 13.06
N GLU A 252 2.02 -1.20 12.73
CA GLU A 252 2.12 -2.19 11.68
C GLU A 252 1.72 -1.56 10.34
N ILE A 253 2.56 -1.73 9.33
CA ILE A 253 2.37 -1.25 7.97
C ILE A 253 2.49 -2.47 7.04
N SER A 254 1.36 -2.95 6.51
CA SER A 254 1.34 -4.25 5.83
C SER A 254 0.43 -4.28 4.60
N GLN A 255 0.80 -5.08 3.59
CA GLN A 255 -0.02 -5.34 2.39
C GLN A 255 -0.42 -4.09 1.59
N ASN A 256 0.31 -2.98 1.72
CA ASN A 256 0.03 -1.78 0.93
C ASN A 256 0.69 -1.88 -0.45
N GLN A 257 0.00 -1.38 -1.49
CA GLN A 257 0.39 -1.58 -2.89
C GLN A 257 1.19 -0.42 -3.48
N GLY A 258 1.11 0.76 -2.92
CA GLY A 258 1.77 1.96 -3.44
C GLY A 258 3.07 2.31 -2.71
N SER A 259 3.77 3.30 -3.27
CA SER A 259 4.98 3.85 -2.66
C SER A 259 4.72 4.43 -1.29
N LEU A 260 5.70 4.29 -0.37
CA LEU A 260 5.64 4.83 0.99
C LEU A 260 5.40 6.34 0.99
N LEU A 261 6.09 7.06 0.13
CA LEU A 261 5.93 8.50 -0.05
C LEU A 261 5.59 8.81 -1.51
N GLN A 262 4.57 9.62 -1.73
CA GLN A 262 4.16 10.05 -3.06
C GLN A 262 4.19 11.59 -3.16
N ALA A 263 4.75 12.10 -4.27
CA ALA A 263 4.73 13.50 -4.63
C ALA A 263 3.93 13.69 -5.92
N TYR A 264 2.96 14.59 -5.92
CA TYR A 264 2.14 14.86 -7.11
C TYR A 264 2.91 15.61 -8.20
N ASN A 265 3.95 16.37 -7.83
CA ASN A 265 4.81 17.07 -8.77
C ASN A 265 6.18 17.34 -8.15
N SER A 266 7.21 16.68 -8.64
CA SER A 266 8.59 16.79 -8.14
C SER A 266 9.18 18.22 -8.18
N GLN A 267 8.57 19.14 -8.94
CA GLN A 267 9.02 20.54 -9.04
C GLN A 267 8.44 21.46 -7.94
N LEU A 268 7.40 21.02 -7.22
CA LEU A 268 6.78 21.78 -6.12
C LEU A 268 7.17 21.25 -4.73
N PHE A 269 8.03 20.26 -4.68
CA PHE A 269 8.39 19.57 -3.46
C PHE A 269 9.64 20.21 -2.85
N ASP A 270 9.49 20.86 -1.72
CA ASP A 270 10.60 21.20 -0.85
C ASP A 270 10.83 20.04 0.12
N ALA A 271 11.71 19.10 -0.28
CA ALA A 271 12.04 17.93 0.53
C ALA A 271 12.62 18.31 1.91
N ASP A 272 13.13 19.51 2.05
CA ASP A 272 13.68 20.00 3.31
C ASP A 272 12.57 20.41 4.30
N SER A 273 11.34 20.58 3.85
CA SER A 273 10.20 20.95 4.69
C SER A 273 9.39 19.75 5.22
N ILE A 274 9.60 18.56 4.67
CA ILE A 274 8.90 17.35 5.09
C ILE A 274 9.79 16.48 5.95
N HIS A 275 9.28 16.08 7.11
CA HIS A 275 9.97 15.16 8.02
C HIS A 275 9.02 14.05 8.48
N ILE A 276 9.39 12.81 8.19
CA ILE A 276 8.65 11.63 8.65
C ILE A 276 9.59 10.71 9.42
N THR A 277 9.21 10.31 10.62
CA THR A 277 9.97 9.38 11.45
C THR A 277 9.14 8.14 11.75
N PHE A 278 9.70 6.98 11.47
CA PHE A 278 9.15 5.68 11.87
C PHE A 278 9.96 5.15 13.04
N GLN A 279 9.31 4.82 14.14
CA GLN A 279 9.95 4.30 15.35
C GLN A 279 9.25 3.04 15.83
N ASN A 280 10.02 1.95 15.99
CA ASN A 280 9.48 0.65 16.42
C ASN A 280 8.29 0.18 15.56
N CYS A 281 8.37 0.40 14.23
CA CYS A 281 7.36 0.00 13.28
C CYS A 281 7.69 -1.34 12.62
N THR A 282 6.65 -2.07 12.21
CA THR A 282 6.80 -3.32 11.49
C THR A 282 6.26 -3.16 10.07
N PHE A 283 7.09 -3.48 9.07
CA PHE A 283 6.73 -3.43 7.65
C PHE A 283 6.67 -4.84 7.08
N ARG A 284 5.51 -5.25 6.54
CA ARG A 284 5.30 -6.62 6.04
C ARG A 284 4.50 -6.64 4.75
N GLY A 285 5.00 -7.34 3.74
CA GLY A 285 4.27 -7.59 2.50
C GLY A 285 3.83 -6.33 1.74
N ASN A 286 4.46 -5.18 1.97
CA ASN A 286 4.20 -3.99 1.20
C ASN A 286 4.90 -4.10 -0.15
N ARG A 287 4.18 -3.75 -1.22
CA ARG A 287 4.67 -3.89 -2.59
C ARG A 287 5.82 -2.96 -2.90
N ASP A 288 5.72 -1.71 -2.48
CA ASP A 288 6.74 -0.70 -2.74
C ASP A 288 7.05 0.11 -1.49
N MET A 289 8.28 -0.05 -1.02
CA MET A 289 8.84 0.72 0.07
C MET A 289 9.76 1.85 -0.43
N GLY A 290 9.68 2.17 -1.73
CA GLY A 290 10.53 3.16 -2.37
C GLY A 290 10.43 4.53 -1.70
N ILE A 291 11.53 4.94 -1.06
CA ILE A 291 11.76 6.32 -0.65
C ILE A 291 12.61 6.94 -1.74
N PRO A 292 12.13 8.00 -2.42
CA PRO A 292 12.98 8.69 -3.39
C PRO A 292 14.32 9.08 -2.76
N LYS A 293 15.43 8.79 -3.41
CA LYS A 293 16.79 8.96 -2.86
C LYS A 293 17.13 10.38 -2.42
N ASP A 294 16.53 11.34 -3.10
CA ASP A 294 16.77 12.76 -2.84
C ASP A 294 15.98 13.28 -1.63
N TRP A 295 15.18 12.40 -0.99
CA TRP A 295 14.37 12.75 0.16
C TRP A 295 15.06 12.30 1.45
N SER A 296 15.91 13.15 1.99
CA SER A 296 16.44 13.02 3.37
C SER A 296 15.35 13.19 4.45
N CYS A 297 14.07 13.13 4.04
CA CYS A 297 12.92 13.46 4.88
C CYS A 297 12.40 12.28 5.71
N ALA A 298 12.84 11.05 5.48
CA ALA A 298 12.37 9.88 6.22
C ALA A 298 13.47 9.26 7.07
N ALA A 299 13.19 9.02 8.35
CA ALA A 299 14.05 8.32 9.29
C ALA A 299 13.35 7.06 9.83
N PHE A 300 14.11 5.99 10.05
CA PHE A 300 13.64 4.72 10.58
C PHE A 300 14.45 4.33 11.80
N GLU A 301 13.82 4.20 12.94
CA GLU A 301 14.43 3.84 14.22
C GLU A 301 13.79 2.54 14.75
N ASP A 302 14.61 1.54 15.03
CA ASP A 302 14.18 0.24 15.60
C ASP A 302 13.02 -0.43 14.81
N CYS A 303 12.97 -0.22 13.49
CA CYS A 303 11.94 -0.77 12.63
C CYS A 303 12.26 -2.20 12.16
N ASP A 304 11.23 -3.04 12.06
CA ASP A 304 11.31 -4.40 11.55
C ASP A 304 10.79 -4.45 10.11
N PHE A 305 11.68 -4.75 9.17
CA PHE A 305 11.37 -4.95 7.75
C PHE A 305 11.34 -6.43 7.37
N SER A 306 11.33 -7.34 8.35
CA SER A 306 11.28 -8.76 8.06
C SER A 306 9.97 -9.09 7.32
N SER A 307 10.10 -9.66 6.14
CA SER A 307 8.99 -10.27 5.43
C SER A 307 8.53 -11.50 6.21
N GLY A 308 7.68 -11.29 7.21
CA GLY A 308 6.94 -12.41 7.80
C GLY A 308 6.09 -13.09 6.72
N PRO A 309 5.66 -14.35 6.90
CA PRO A 309 4.72 -14.97 5.99
C PRO A 309 3.53 -14.01 5.82
N THR A 310 3.15 -13.75 4.58
CA THR A 310 1.97 -12.95 4.26
C THR A 310 0.78 -13.59 4.99
N PRO A 311 -0.05 -12.84 5.76
CA PRO A 311 -1.17 -13.42 6.50
C PRO A 311 -2.11 -14.27 5.64
N VAL A 312 -2.21 -13.93 4.35
CA VAL A 312 -2.97 -14.65 3.33
C VAL A 312 -2.55 -16.11 3.16
N LEU A 313 -1.28 -16.46 3.42
CA LEU A 313 -0.75 -17.81 3.28
C LEU A 313 -0.81 -18.61 4.58
N ALA A 314 -1.13 -17.98 5.71
CA ALA A 314 -1.26 -18.67 6.99
C ALA A 314 -2.40 -19.68 6.95
N GLY A 315 -2.06 -20.97 7.12
CA GLY A 315 -3.01 -22.10 7.07
C GLY A 315 -3.35 -22.59 5.67
N MET A 316 -2.78 -22.00 4.60
CA MET A 316 -2.88 -22.53 3.24
C MET A 316 -1.90 -23.68 3.00
N THR A 317 -2.24 -24.52 2.05
CA THR A 317 -1.36 -25.55 1.47
C THR A 317 -1.02 -25.20 0.02
N TYR A 318 -0.07 -25.92 -0.59
CA TYR A 318 0.16 -25.80 -2.03
C TYR A 318 -1.07 -26.16 -2.87
N GLU A 319 -1.89 -27.10 -2.41
CA GLU A 319 -3.16 -27.45 -3.08
C GLU A 319 -4.14 -26.28 -3.04
N ASP A 320 -4.21 -25.54 -1.94
CA ASP A 320 -5.06 -24.36 -1.83
C ASP A 320 -4.57 -23.24 -2.76
N LEU A 321 -3.25 -23.02 -2.85
CA LEU A 321 -2.67 -22.06 -3.78
C LEU A 321 -2.92 -22.44 -5.24
N VAL A 322 -2.69 -23.71 -5.60
CA VAL A 322 -2.97 -24.21 -6.98
C VAL A 322 -4.43 -24.01 -7.34
N ARG A 323 -5.36 -24.33 -6.41
CA ARG A 323 -6.79 -24.10 -6.64
C ARG A 323 -7.10 -22.62 -6.85
N ARG A 324 -6.51 -21.76 -6.02
CA ARG A 324 -6.70 -20.31 -6.11
C ARG A 324 -6.19 -19.75 -7.44
N TYR A 325 -4.99 -20.12 -7.88
CA TYR A 325 -4.47 -19.71 -9.19
C TYR A 325 -5.25 -20.28 -10.37
N ARG A 326 -5.77 -21.49 -10.23
CA ARG A 326 -6.67 -22.07 -11.22
C ARG A 326 -7.97 -21.27 -11.34
N ASP A 327 -8.58 -20.92 -10.21
CA ASP A 327 -9.83 -20.13 -10.22
C ASP A 327 -9.60 -18.76 -10.85
N LEU A 328 -8.44 -18.13 -10.60
CA LEU A 328 -7.99 -16.90 -11.27
C LEU A 328 -7.81 -17.07 -12.78
N ALA A 329 -7.24 -18.20 -13.23
CA ALA A 329 -7.04 -18.47 -14.66
C ALA A 329 -8.37 -18.71 -15.39
N MET A 330 -9.33 -19.36 -14.71
CA MET A 330 -10.65 -19.68 -15.29
C MET A 330 -11.60 -18.49 -15.33
N ASP A 331 -11.49 -17.53 -14.43
CA ASP A 331 -12.34 -16.34 -14.35
C ASP A 331 -11.55 -15.15 -13.75
N PRO A 332 -10.68 -14.52 -14.54
CA PRO A 332 -9.86 -13.40 -14.08
C PRO A 332 -10.68 -12.21 -13.56
N ASP A 333 -11.89 -12.01 -14.08
CA ASP A 333 -12.75 -10.90 -13.70
C ASP A 333 -13.50 -11.11 -12.38
N SER A 334 -13.59 -12.35 -11.90
CA SER A 334 -14.27 -12.66 -10.62
C SER A 334 -13.45 -12.27 -9.40
N PHE A 335 -12.15 -12.13 -9.55
CA PHE A 335 -11.24 -11.78 -8.47
C PHE A 335 -11.04 -10.26 -8.37
N GLN A 336 -11.71 -9.68 -7.40
CA GLN A 336 -11.68 -8.23 -7.15
C GLN A 336 -10.71 -7.84 -6.02
N ASP A 337 -10.19 -8.85 -5.30
CA ASP A 337 -9.25 -8.72 -4.19
C ASP A 337 -8.08 -9.68 -4.42
N ALA A 338 -7.13 -9.28 -5.26
CA ALA A 338 -5.85 -9.97 -5.40
C ALA A 338 -4.98 -9.67 -4.18
N ASP A 339 -5.04 -10.52 -3.17
CA ASP A 339 -4.53 -10.28 -1.81
C ASP A 339 -3.01 -10.50 -1.64
N GLY A 340 -2.18 -10.05 -2.58
CA GLY A 340 -0.74 -10.00 -2.36
C GLY A 340 0.03 -11.33 -2.37
N ALA A 341 -0.60 -12.45 -2.77
CA ALA A 341 0.08 -13.76 -2.91
C ALA A 341 0.68 -13.97 -4.33
N GLY A 342 1.16 -12.91 -4.98
CA GLY A 342 1.68 -12.99 -6.35
C GLY A 342 0.60 -12.99 -7.45
N GLU A 343 -0.64 -12.83 -7.08
CA GLU A 343 -1.81 -12.95 -7.96
C GLU A 343 -1.92 -11.81 -8.94
N GLN A 344 -1.54 -10.60 -8.54
CA GLN A 344 -1.58 -9.43 -9.44
C GLN A 344 -0.64 -9.60 -10.62
N ASN A 345 0.57 -10.14 -10.39
CA ASN A 345 1.50 -10.45 -11.47
C ASN A 345 0.92 -11.50 -12.42
N PHE A 346 0.30 -12.55 -11.85
CA PHE A 346 -0.37 -13.58 -12.62
C PHE A 346 -1.51 -13.03 -13.47
N LEU A 347 -2.42 -12.23 -12.89
CA LEU A 347 -3.58 -11.65 -13.59
C LEU A 347 -3.16 -10.68 -14.70
N MET A 348 -2.14 -9.86 -14.45
CA MET A 348 -1.59 -8.95 -15.46
C MET A 348 -1.11 -9.73 -16.68
N ILE A 349 -0.32 -10.78 -16.46
CA ILE A 349 0.26 -11.60 -17.54
C ILE A 349 -0.81 -12.41 -18.24
N ALA A 350 -1.75 -13.01 -17.49
CA ALA A 350 -2.85 -13.77 -18.06
C ALA A 350 -3.73 -12.91 -18.96
N GLY A 351 -4.05 -11.67 -18.53
CA GLY A 351 -4.86 -10.73 -19.32
C GLY A 351 -4.14 -10.23 -20.57
N GLU A 352 -2.83 -10.00 -20.52
CA GLU A 352 -2.03 -9.62 -21.69
C GLU A 352 -1.95 -10.77 -22.70
N MET A 353 -1.75 -11.99 -22.23
CA MET A 353 -1.69 -13.17 -23.09
C MET A 353 -3.01 -13.48 -23.76
N GLU A 354 -4.13 -13.37 -23.05
CA GLU A 354 -5.47 -13.52 -23.64
C GLU A 354 -5.72 -12.47 -24.73
N ALA A 355 -5.34 -11.21 -24.47
CA ALA A 355 -5.49 -10.12 -25.42
C ALA A 355 -4.62 -10.30 -26.68
N ASP A 356 -3.38 -10.77 -26.53
CA ASP A 356 -2.40 -10.89 -27.61
C ASP A 356 -2.54 -12.19 -28.41
N LEU A 357 -2.82 -13.31 -27.75
CA LEU A 357 -2.90 -14.63 -28.37
C LEU A 357 -4.33 -15.08 -28.64
N GLY A 358 -5.31 -14.57 -27.91
CA GLY A 358 -6.70 -14.99 -27.98
C GLY A 358 -6.93 -16.41 -27.46
N GLU A 359 -6.06 -16.89 -26.58
CA GLU A 359 -6.10 -18.22 -25.98
C GLU A 359 -6.51 -18.11 -24.51
N ASP A 360 -7.06 -19.19 -23.94
CA ASP A 360 -7.54 -19.24 -22.57
C ASP A 360 -6.35 -19.19 -21.58
N PRO A 361 -6.29 -18.27 -20.60
CA PRO A 361 -5.25 -18.23 -19.60
C PRO A 361 -5.02 -19.56 -18.87
N ALA A 362 -6.05 -20.36 -18.65
CA ALA A 362 -5.95 -21.67 -18.01
C ALA A 362 -5.17 -22.72 -18.84
N ASP A 363 -5.11 -22.57 -20.16
CA ASP A 363 -4.30 -23.40 -21.05
C ASP A 363 -2.84 -22.92 -21.16
N ILE A 364 -2.64 -21.60 -21.10
CA ILE A 364 -1.32 -20.94 -21.23
C ILE A 364 -0.52 -21.07 -19.93
N MET A 365 -1.19 -20.89 -18.78
CA MET A 365 -0.59 -20.85 -17.46
C MET A 365 -0.77 -22.19 -16.73
N GLY A 366 0.18 -22.49 -15.86
CA GLY A 366 0.16 -23.72 -15.11
C GLY A 366 1.08 -23.66 -13.89
N TYR A 367 1.27 -24.80 -13.29
CA TYR A 367 2.09 -24.97 -12.08
C TYR A 367 2.98 -26.19 -12.14
N THR A 368 4.02 -26.20 -11.31
CA THR A 368 4.81 -27.39 -10.97
C THR A 368 5.22 -27.36 -9.51
N ILE A 369 5.37 -28.55 -8.91
CA ILE A 369 5.88 -28.68 -7.54
C ILE A 369 7.15 -29.55 -7.62
N GLN A 370 8.31 -28.93 -7.39
CA GLN A 370 9.61 -29.57 -7.52
C GLN A 370 10.60 -28.94 -6.54
N ASP A 371 11.55 -29.74 -6.05
CA ASP A 371 12.71 -29.24 -5.31
C ASP A 371 13.68 -28.56 -6.32
N LEU A 372 13.63 -27.24 -6.40
CA LEU A 372 14.39 -26.43 -7.36
C LEU A 372 15.78 -26.03 -6.85
N ASN A 373 15.98 -26.02 -5.53
CA ASN A 373 17.23 -25.61 -4.89
C ASN A 373 18.04 -26.80 -4.34
N GLY A 374 17.47 -28.01 -4.28
CA GLY A 374 18.13 -29.23 -3.84
C GLY A 374 18.19 -29.40 -2.30
N ASP A 375 17.37 -28.66 -1.55
CA ASP A 375 17.34 -28.72 -0.09
C ASP A 375 16.40 -29.80 0.47
N GLY A 376 15.64 -30.45 -0.39
CA GLY A 376 14.68 -31.49 -0.06
C GLY A 376 13.28 -30.98 0.26
N VAL A 377 13.05 -29.66 0.20
CA VAL A 377 11.72 -29.02 0.30
C VAL A 377 11.28 -28.64 -1.12
N PRO A 378 10.14 -29.14 -1.61
CA PRO A 378 9.69 -28.77 -2.95
C PRO A 378 9.12 -27.36 -2.99
N GLU A 379 9.47 -26.59 -4.03
CA GLU A 379 8.86 -25.32 -4.37
C GLU A 379 7.63 -25.51 -5.24
N LEU A 380 6.66 -24.61 -5.10
CA LEU A 380 5.54 -24.43 -6.03
C LEU A 380 5.87 -23.26 -6.96
N ALA A 381 6.08 -23.55 -8.23
CA ALA A 381 6.26 -22.54 -9.27
C ALA A 381 4.98 -22.39 -10.11
N ILE A 382 4.60 -21.14 -10.36
CA ILE A 382 3.47 -20.75 -11.20
C ILE A 382 4.04 -19.98 -12.42
N GLY A 383 3.59 -20.30 -13.62
CA GLY A 383 4.12 -19.65 -14.83
C GLY A 383 3.55 -20.20 -16.11
N PHE A 384 4.22 -19.91 -17.23
CA PHE A 384 3.82 -20.42 -18.54
C PHE A 384 4.04 -21.93 -18.66
N THR A 385 3.12 -22.59 -19.35
CA THR A 385 3.38 -23.94 -19.86
C THR A 385 4.49 -23.87 -20.94
N PRO A 386 5.30 -24.94 -21.12
CA PRO A 386 6.49 -24.91 -21.99
C PRO A 386 6.24 -24.51 -23.43
N GLU A 387 5.01 -24.64 -23.93
CA GLU A 387 4.64 -24.26 -25.28
C GLU A 387 4.63 -22.73 -25.49
N TYR A 388 4.37 -21.98 -24.40
CA TYR A 388 4.26 -20.53 -24.42
C TYR A 388 5.50 -19.82 -23.87
N GLY A 389 6.35 -20.49 -23.12
CA GLY A 389 7.60 -19.91 -22.67
C GLY A 389 8.18 -20.56 -21.41
N ALA A 390 9.17 -19.90 -20.81
CA ALA A 390 9.83 -20.34 -19.59
C ALA A 390 9.60 -19.35 -18.41
N TYR A 391 8.68 -18.41 -18.58
CA TYR A 391 8.39 -17.36 -17.61
C TYR A 391 7.66 -17.89 -16.38
N LEU A 392 8.11 -17.47 -15.21
CA LEU A 392 7.49 -17.75 -13.91
C LEU A 392 6.89 -16.46 -13.34
N SER A 393 5.60 -16.50 -13.02
CA SER A 393 4.86 -15.37 -12.44
C SER A 393 4.91 -15.35 -10.91
N ALA A 394 5.06 -16.52 -10.28
CA ALA A 394 5.21 -16.64 -8.83
C ALA A 394 5.99 -17.90 -8.45
N LEU A 395 6.65 -17.84 -7.30
CA LEU A 395 7.37 -18.96 -6.69
C LEU A 395 7.12 -18.97 -5.19
N PHE A 396 6.80 -20.16 -4.67
CA PHE A 396 6.59 -20.38 -3.24
C PHE A 396 7.50 -21.51 -2.76
N THR A 397 7.99 -21.38 -1.52
CA THR A 397 8.64 -22.45 -0.75
C THR A 397 7.88 -22.74 0.53
N LEU A 398 8.26 -23.77 1.28
CA LEU A 398 7.69 -24.07 2.59
C LEU A 398 8.64 -23.62 3.70
N ALA A 399 8.22 -22.64 4.47
CA ALA A 399 8.89 -22.25 5.71
C ALA A 399 8.09 -22.83 6.90
N GLU A 400 8.72 -23.70 7.67
CA GLU A 400 8.06 -24.40 8.80
C GLU A 400 6.73 -25.10 8.41
N GLY A 401 6.67 -25.60 7.17
CA GLY A 401 5.48 -26.29 6.64
C GLY A 401 4.36 -25.38 6.15
N THR A 402 4.58 -24.07 6.12
CA THR A 402 3.63 -23.08 5.60
C THR A 402 4.17 -22.47 4.30
N PRO A 403 3.36 -22.33 3.24
CA PRO A 403 3.78 -21.67 2.01
C PRO A 403 4.24 -20.23 2.27
N ARG A 404 5.38 -19.88 1.68
CA ARG A 404 5.96 -18.56 1.69
C ARG A 404 6.25 -18.12 0.26
N LEU A 405 5.83 -16.92 -0.12
CA LEU A 405 6.15 -16.34 -1.41
C LEU A 405 7.65 -16.01 -1.46
N VAL A 406 8.33 -16.49 -2.51
CA VAL A 406 9.74 -16.19 -2.81
C VAL A 406 9.81 -15.01 -3.78
N PHE A 407 8.98 -15.02 -4.83
CA PHE A 407 8.73 -13.89 -5.74
C PHE A 407 7.34 -14.02 -6.38
N GLY A 408 6.81 -12.93 -6.90
CA GLY A 408 5.50 -12.87 -7.55
C GLY A 408 4.93 -11.46 -7.57
N GLU A 409 5.74 -10.45 -7.34
CA GLU A 409 5.30 -9.06 -7.38
C GLU A 409 5.01 -8.64 -8.83
N ALA A 410 4.04 -7.76 -9.02
CA ALA A 410 3.64 -7.32 -10.35
C ALA A 410 4.79 -6.63 -11.08
N GLY A 411 5.06 -7.08 -12.32
CA GLY A 411 6.19 -6.65 -13.13
C GLY A 411 7.45 -7.47 -12.96
N ASP A 412 7.47 -8.45 -12.05
CA ASP A 412 8.56 -9.41 -11.94
C ASP A 412 8.54 -10.41 -13.07
N GLY A 413 9.68 -10.57 -13.75
CA GLY A 413 9.89 -11.56 -14.81
C GLY A 413 11.03 -12.50 -14.47
N TYR A 414 10.72 -13.67 -13.94
CA TYR A 414 11.75 -14.67 -13.64
C TYR A 414 11.68 -15.86 -14.59
N THR A 415 12.85 -16.40 -14.90
CA THR A 415 12.99 -17.64 -15.68
C THR A 415 14.03 -18.53 -15.00
N TYR A 416 13.72 -19.81 -14.84
CA TYR A 416 14.62 -20.76 -14.20
C TYR A 416 15.74 -21.19 -15.16
N LEU A 417 16.97 -21.31 -14.63
CA LEU A 417 18.17 -21.64 -15.39
C LEU A 417 18.67 -23.06 -15.08
N GLN A 418 19.51 -23.60 -15.95
CA GLN A 418 20.04 -24.96 -15.82
C GLN A 418 20.95 -25.17 -14.59
N ASP A 419 21.52 -24.08 -14.05
CA ASP A 419 22.39 -24.12 -12.87
C ASP A 419 21.62 -23.94 -11.54
N GLY A 420 20.29 -23.92 -11.57
CA GLY A 420 19.45 -23.71 -10.40
C GLY A 420 19.27 -22.25 -9.99
N SER A 421 19.77 -21.32 -10.78
CA SER A 421 19.55 -19.88 -10.60
C SER A 421 18.34 -19.40 -11.38
N PHE A 422 18.00 -18.11 -11.19
CA PHE A 422 16.90 -17.45 -11.90
C PHE A 422 17.42 -16.24 -12.65
N PHE A 423 16.98 -16.08 -13.89
CA PHE A 423 17.18 -14.87 -14.67
C PHE A 423 15.98 -13.94 -14.46
N TYR A 424 16.26 -12.75 -13.95
CA TYR A 424 15.32 -11.67 -13.83
C TYR A 424 15.35 -10.79 -15.08
N ASN A 425 14.19 -10.45 -15.60
CA ASN A 425 14.02 -9.47 -16.68
C ASN A 425 12.76 -8.65 -16.40
N GLY A 426 12.92 -7.42 -15.95
CA GLY A 426 11.82 -6.57 -15.55
C GLY A 426 12.09 -5.09 -15.81
N CYS A 427 11.12 -4.25 -15.53
CA CYS A 427 11.23 -2.81 -15.67
C CYS A 427 10.65 -2.09 -14.45
N ARG A 428 11.34 -1.03 -14.02
CA ARG A 428 10.86 -0.13 -12.98
C ARG A 428 10.05 1.04 -13.55
N SER A 429 10.36 1.43 -14.78
CA SER A 429 9.66 2.48 -15.54
C SER A 429 9.93 2.30 -17.04
N ALA A 430 9.29 3.09 -17.88
CA ALA A 430 9.55 3.11 -19.32
C ALA A 430 11.01 3.47 -19.68
N SER A 431 11.74 4.12 -18.78
CA SER A 431 13.14 4.53 -18.95
C SER A 431 14.14 3.67 -18.16
N GLU A 432 13.68 2.71 -17.37
CA GLU A 432 14.52 1.87 -16.50
C GLU A 432 14.16 0.39 -16.68
N ASN A 433 15.07 -0.35 -17.25
CA ASN A 433 14.92 -1.79 -17.48
C ASN A 433 16.06 -2.54 -16.83
N GLY A 434 15.77 -3.65 -16.16
CA GLY A 434 16.74 -4.44 -15.41
C GLY A 434 16.78 -5.89 -15.82
N LYS A 435 17.98 -6.45 -15.81
CA LYS A 435 18.25 -7.87 -16.03
C LYS A 435 19.25 -8.37 -15.01
N GLY A 436 19.06 -9.56 -14.44
CA GLY A 436 19.95 -10.05 -13.40
C GLY A 436 19.88 -11.55 -13.19
N ILE A 437 20.88 -12.07 -12.51
CA ILE A 437 20.92 -13.47 -12.05
C ILE A 437 20.73 -13.50 -10.54
N TYR A 438 19.79 -14.30 -10.12
CA TYR A 438 19.41 -14.50 -8.72
C TYR A 438 19.53 -15.96 -8.32
N GLN A 439 19.80 -16.23 -7.08
CA GLN A 439 19.84 -17.59 -6.54
C GLN A 439 19.14 -17.64 -5.19
N PHE A 440 18.70 -18.82 -4.78
CA PHE A 440 18.17 -19.01 -3.44
C PHE A 440 19.17 -18.62 -2.35
N THR A 441 18.66 -18.07 -1.26
CA THR A 441 19.39 -17.97 0.02
C THR A 441 19.70 -19.38 0.56
N ASP A 442 20.68 -19.48 1.46
CA ASP A 442 21.08 -20.76 2.06
C ASP A 442 19.92 -21.48 2.78
N ASP A 443 18.92 -20.76 3.24
CA ASP A 443 17.71 -21.28 3.89
C ASP A 443 16.55 -21.54 2.91
N GLY A 444 16.75 -21.33 1.61
CA GLY A 444 15.76 -21.55 0.55
C GLY A 444 14.55 -20.63 0.57
N THR A 445 14.52 -19.61 1.45
CA THR A 445 13.30 -18.82 1.69
C THR A 445 13.18 -17.53 0.88
N ALA A 446 14.25 -17.12 0.19
CA ALA A 446 14.30 -15.89 -0.62
C ALA A 446 15.31 -16.04 -1.77
N LEU A 447 15.33 -15.06 -2.66
CA LEU A 447 16.38 -14.93 -3.67
C LEU A 447 17.36 -13.83 -3.31
N ILE A 448 18.65 -14.08 -3.56
CA ILE A 448 19.70 -13.05 -3.51
C ILE A 448 20.25 -12.79 -4.90
N CYS A 449 20.53 -11.53 -5.18
CA CYS A 449 21.14 -11.11 -6.44
C CYS A 449 22.61 -11.54 -6.51
N ARG A 450 23.03 -12.13 -7.63
CA ARG A 450 24.44 -12.42 -7.95
C ARG A 450 25.05 -11.37 -8.88
N GLU A 451 24.28 -11.00 -9.89
CA GLU A 451 24.64 -9.92 -10.81
C GLU A 451 23.40 -9.24 -11.33
N PHE A 452 23.44 -7.92 -11.47
CA PHE A 452 22.34 -7.12 -11.94
C PHE A 452 22.85 -6.00 -12.83
N TYR A 453 22.26 -5.91 -14.01
CA TYR A 453 22.46 -4.83 -14.95
C TYR A 453 21.16 -4.08 -15.14
N PHE A 454 21.21 -2.76 -15.14
CA PHE A 454 20.05 -1.97 -15.49
C PHE A 454 20.40 -0.86 -16.47
N LEU A 455 19.51 -0.68 -17.42
CA LEU A 455 19.55 0.37 -18.42
C LEU A 455 18.77 1.56 -17.87
N ARG A 456 19.36 2.75 -17.87
CA ARG A 456 18.68 4.00 -17.57
C ARG A 456 18.81 4.95 -18.76
N ILE A 457 17.66 5.47 -19.21
CA ILE A 457 17.56 6.51 -20.24
C ILE A 457 17.47 7.86 -19.50
N LEU A 458 18.46 8.73 -19.72
CA LEU A 458 18.62 9.99 -18.98
C LEU A 458 17.98 11.18 -19.71
N ASP A 459 17.58 11.02 -20.97
CA ASP A 459 16.92 12.03 -21.80
C ASP A 459 15.67 11.49 -22.49
N GLY A 460 14.80 12.40 -22.93
CA GLY A 460 13.51 12.03 -23.51
C GLY A 460 13.57 11.44 -24.93
N ASP A 461 14.74 11.46 -25.61
CA ASP A 461 14.93 10.94 -26.97
C ASP A 461 15.80 9.67 -27.03
N GLY A 462 16.28 9.20 -25.86
CA GLY A 462 17.09 7.97 -25.76
C GLY A 462 18.54 8.13 -26.19
N SER A 463 19.03 9.35 -26.48
CA SER A 463 20.39 9.61 -26.93
C SER A 463 21.41 9.52 -25.79
N ASP A 464 21.00 9.69 -24.54
CA ASP A 464 21.82 9.51 -23.33
C ASP A 464 21.29 8.33 -22.52
N ALA A 465 21.60 7.13 -22.95
CA ALA A 465 21.29 5.89 -22.26
C ALA A 465 22.57 5.23 -21.73
N ALA A 466 22.51 4.66 -20.54
CA ALA A 466 23.65 3.98 -19.94
C ALA A 466 23.24 2.71 -19.18
N VAL A 467 24.12 1.70 -19.24
CA VAL A 467 23.96 0.46 -18.51
C VAL A 467 24.83 0.49 -17.25
N TYR A 468 24.24 0.18 -16.12
CA TYR A 468 24.85 0.12 -14.81
C TYR A 468 24.89 -1.32 -14.31
N TYR A 469 25.84 -1.64 -13.45
CA TYR A 469 26.03 -2.95 -12.85
C TYR A 469 26.18 -2.87 -11.34
N ASN A 470 25.57 -3.81 -10.63
CA ASN A 470 25.87 -4.14 -9.24
C ASN A 470 25.61 -5.64 -8.96
N SER A 471 25.91 -6.09 -7.75
CA SER A 471 25.66 -7.47 -7.30
C SER A 471 24.60 -7.54 -6.19
N THR A 472 23.83 -6.48 -6.03
CA THR A 472 22.84 -6.35 -4.96
C THR A 472 21.41 -6.30 -5.46
N GLY A 473 21.21 -6.18 -6.78
CA GLY A 473 19.88 -5.95 -7.37
C GLY A 473 19.39 -4.50 -7.24
N SER A 474 20.25 -3.57 -6.76
CA SER A 474 19.91 -2.17 -6.61
C SER A 474 19.72 -1.49 -7.97
N TRP A 475 18.63 -0.75 -8.13
CA TRP A 475 18.36 0.09 -9.30
C TRP A 475 19.07 1.46 -9.22
N GLU A 476 19.93 1.64 -8.25
CA GLU A 476 20.50 2.92 -7.92
C GLU A 476 21.88 3.15 -8.53
N ILE A 477 22.06 4.27 -9.22
CA ILE A 477 23.33 4.66 -9.82
C ILE A 477 24.41 4.78 -8.74
N GLY A 478 24.08 5.30 -7.55
CA GLY A 478 25.01 5.49 -6.44
C GLY A 478 25.64 4.20 -5.91
N ASP A 479 24.92 3.09 -6.01
CA ASP A 479 25.34 1.76 -5.56
C ASP A 479 25.91 0.92 -6.70
N SER A 480 26.01 1.50 -7.90
CA SER A 480 26.31 0.79 -9.13
C SER A 480 27.49 1.41 -9.85
N ARG A 481 28.14 0.64 -10.69
CA ARG A 481 29.15 1.14 -11.60
C ARG A 481 28.60 1.24 -13.01
N LYS A 482 28.85 2.34 -13.70
CA LYS A 482 28.59 2.44 -15.15
C LYS A 482 29.44 1.42 -15.89
N THR A 483 28.85 0.69 -16.80
CA THR A 483 29.52 -0.35 -17.60
C THR A 483 29.89 0.19 -19.00
N ASN A 484 30.65 -0.63 -19.76
CA ASN A 484 30.86 -0.39 -21.17
C ASN A 484 29.89 -1.19 -22.06
N MET A 485 28.92 -1.88 -21.45
CA MET A 485 27.86 -2.60 -22.16
C MET A 485 27.01 -1.61 -22.95
N THR A 486 26.83 -1.85 -24.23
CA THR A 486 25.95 -1.04 -25.06
C THR A 486 24.49 -1.38 -24.78
N VAL A 487 23.58 -0.50 -25.19
CA VAL A 487 22.13 -0.75 -25.10
C VAL A 487 21.74 -2.01 -25.88
N GLU A 488 22.35 -2.24 -27.04
CA GLU A 488 22.12 -3.42 -27.85
C GLU A 488 22.60 -4.71 -27.18
N GLU A 489 23.78 -4.70 -26.54
CA GLU A 489 24.28 -5.83 -25.76
C GLU A 489 23.41 -6.11 -24.53
N PHE A 490 22.91 -5.07 -23.85
CA PHE A 490 21.98 -5.22 -22.74
C PHE A 490 20.68 -5.92 -23.16
N TRP A 491 20.09 -5.50 -24.27
CA TRP A 491 18.87 -6.13 -24.77
C TRP A 491 19.11 -7.55 -25.30
N ALA A 492 20.28 -7.80 -25.88
CA ALA A 492 20.67 -9.11 -26.39
C ALA A 492 21.10 -10.10 -25.29
N TRP A 493 21.31 -9.63 -24.04
CA TRP A 493 21.71 -10.50 -22.96
C TRP A 493 20.54 -11.38 -22.50
N GLU A 494 20.64 -12.66 -22.85
CA GLU A 494 19.62 -13.66 -22.56
C GLU A 494 20.32 -15.01 -22.33
N PRO A 495 20.26 -15.58 -21.11
CA PRO A 495 20.86 -16.88 -20.81
C PRO A 495 20.03 -18.04 -21.41
N GLU A 496 20.58 -19.24 -21.36
CA GLU A 496 19.85 -20.44 -21.76
C GLU A 496 18.87 -20.86 -20.66
N TYR A 497 17.58 -20.85 -20.97
CA TYR A 497 16.52 -21.17 -20.05
C TYR A 497 16.31 -22.67 -19.86
N MET A 498 15.85 -23.05 -18.67
CA MET A 498 15.31 -24.38 -18.39
C MET A 498 13.78 -24.31 -18.34
N TYR A 499 13.13 -25.05 -19.23
CA TYR A 499 11.68 -25.15 -19.22
C TYR A 499 11.22 -26.14 -18.16
N LEU A 500 10.51 -25.67 -17.16
CA LEU A 500 9.94 -26.54 -16.13
C LEU A 500 8.73 -27.31 -16.68
N PRO A 501 8.51 -28.57 -16.29
CA PRO A 501 7.34 -29.35 -16.71
C PRO A 501 6.10 -28.85 -15.96
N MET A 502 5.39 -27.91 -16.55
CA MET A 502 4.20 -27.29 -15.98
C MET A 502 2.94 -28.10 -16.28
N THR A 503 2.06 -28.25 -15.31
CA THR A 503 0.70 -28.77 -15.49
C THR A 503 -0.23 -27.59 -15.77
N PRO A 504 -0.93 -27.51 -16.94
CA PRO A 504 -1.86 -26.45 -17.22
C PRO A 504 -3.01 -26.40 -16.19
N PHE A 505 -3.49 -25.20 -15.88
CA PHE A 505 -4.62 -25.05 -14.95
C PHE A 505 -5.93 -25.65 -15.49
N SER A 506 -6.10 -25.67 -16.80
CA SER A 506 -7.21 -26.38 -17.46
C SER A 506 -7.21 -27.90 -17.24
N ALA A 507 -6.06 -28.48 -16.92
CA ALA A 507 -5.90 -29.92 -16.66
C ALA A 507 -5.78 -30.26 -15.16
N ALA A 508 -5.83 -29.25 -14.28
CA ALA A 508 -5.82 -29.45 -12.81
C ALA A 508 -7.18 -29.94 -12.32
N ASP A 509 -7.22 -31.03 -11.57
CA ASP A 509 -8.44 -31.61 -10.97
C ASP A 509 -8.98 -30.80 -9.78
#